data_991620030dac3ab3a3f6b1ae750bb453
#
_entry.id   991620030dac3ab3a3f6b1ae750bb453
#
_cell.length_a   1.000
_cell.length_b   1.000
_cell.length_c   1.000
_cell.angle_alpha   90.00
_cell.angle_beta   90.00
_cell.angle_gamma   90.00
#
_symmetry.space_group_name_H-M   'P 1'
#
loop_
_entity.id
_entity.type
_entity.pdbx_description
1 polymer ?
#
loop_
_entity_poly.entity_id
_entity_poly.type
_entity_poly.pdbx_seq_one_letter_code
_entity_poly.pdbx_strand_id
1 'polypeptide(L)'
;MKPRNKFEKAVLAESKHLRPITKTQSKWAFRECIDHFAYRLPKGRTTCMDCGHSWTMEKPTDTYTCPHCRARLQVKETFERKIRQKQYFTVLTTCGEYQVLRMFLLSVEMEKGCKAMPYVIEIGQYWWNAQGKKTIIAVQRTFGRYIDTFSFCSPMAIRNDNEAYRYAAYSPIYPKFKVTDTLRRNGFKDDFHGIAPTILIPSILSDSRAETLLKAGRAEYLKYFLNNLRTFDACWQSYKVATRNGYDIEDISIWCDYVDMLRRLGKDIHSPKYVCPTDLHREHDLRQNEFRKQREKEEKEKRRKKAMEDEKRFHELKSKFFGIRFTDGTIQVHVLESVQEHLEEGVAMHHCVFDNAYYLRENSLILSATIEGRRIETIEVNLDTLKVVQSR
;
A
#
# COMPACT_ATOMS: atom_id res chain seq x y z
N MET A 1 22.51 -13.84 12.98
CA MET A 1 23.21 -14.73 12.00
C MET A 1 24.65 -14.28 11.84
N LYS A 2 25.54 -15.19 11.39
CA LYS A 2 26.91 -14.80 11.04
C LYS A 2 26.91 -13.98 9.73
N PRO A 3 27.81 -13.00 9.57
CA PRO A 3 27.88 -12.20 8.34
C PRO A 3 28.28 -13.06 7.14
N ARG A 4 27.55 -12.92 6.03
CA ARG A 4 27.70 -13.76 4.82
C ARG A 4 28.59 -13.16 3.73
N ASN A 5 28.80 -11.84 3.75
CA ASN A 5 29.56 -11.11 2.72
C ASN A 5 30.46 -10.03 3.33
N LYS A 6 31.32 -9.42 2.50
CA LYS A 6 32.28 -8.39 2.93
C LYS A 6 31.59 -7.17 3.55
N PHE A 7 30.46 -6.72 2.97
CA PHE A 7 29.70 -5.58 3.46
C PHE A 7 29.12 -5.83 4.86
N GLU A 8 28.49 -6.98 5.10
CA GLU A 8 27.98 -7.34 6.42
C GLU A 8 29.08 -7.46 7.48
N LYS A 9 30.25 -7.99 7.09
CA LYS A 9 31.41 -8.05 7.99
C LYS A 9 31.89 -6.66 8.36
N ALA A 10 32.00 -5.75 7.39
CA ALA A 10 32.41 -4.37 7.60
C ALA A 10 31.44 -3.63 8.52
N VAL A 11 30.13 -3.71 8.22
CA VAL A 11 29.10 -3.08 9.06
C VAL A 11 29.09 -3.64 10.48
N LEU A 12 29.25 -4.95 10.67
CA LEU A 12 29.31 -5.55 12.00
C LEU A 12 30.57 -5.09 12.79
N ALA A 13 31.68 -4.88 12.13
CA ALA A 13 32.87 -4.31 12.74
C ALA A 13 32.64 -2.85 13.14
N GLU A 14 32.10 -2.03 12.22
CA GLU A 14 31.84 -0.61 12.41
C GLU A 14 30.74 -0.37 13.47
N SER A 15 29.77 -1.26 13.61
CA SER A 15 28.70 -1.14 14.60
C SER A 15 29.20 -1.09 16.06
N LYS A 16 30.38 -1.61 16.31
CA LYS A 16 31.03 -1.52 17.64
C LYS A 16 31.49 -0.11 18.00
N HIS A 17 31.67 0.76 17.02
CA HIS A 17 32.02 2.17 17.19
C HIS A 17 30.80 3.09 17.32
N LEU A 18 29.59 2.54 17.17
CA LEU A 18 28.35 3.30 17.29
C LEU A 18 28.13 3.71 18.75
N ARG A 19 28.11 5.02 18.99
CA ARG A 19 27.93 5.58 20.34
C ARG A 19 26.56 5.20 20.92
N PRO A 20 26.44 4.95 22.23
CA PRO A 20 25.15 4.73 22.87
C PRO A 20 24.18 5.89 22.64
N ILE A 21 22.88 5.66 22.86
CA ILE A 21 21.88 6.71 22.84
C ILE A 21 22.23 7.78 23.89
N THR A 22 22.10 9.05 23.52
CA THR A 22 22.43 10.15 24.40
C THR A 22 21.32 10.44 25.41
N LYS A 23 21.67 11.01 26.55
CA LYS A 23 20.69 11.49 27.56
C LYS A 23 19.67 12.48 26.93
N THR A 24 20.12 13.34 26.00
CA THR A 24 19.25 14.29 25.30
C THR A 24 18.20 13.57 24.43
N GLN A 25 18.61 12.55 23.68
CA GLN A 25 17.70 11.74 22.87
C GLN A 25 16.71 10.96 23.73
N SER A 26 17.16 10.36 24.84
CA SER A 26 16.27 9.66 25.77
C SER A 26 15.26 10.59 26.43
N LYS A 27 15.69 11.82 26.83
CA LYS A 27 14.79 12.85 27.39
C LYS A 27 13.78 13.32 26.37
N TRP A 28 14.20 13.50 25.09
CA TRP A 28 13.29 13.85 24.02
C TRP A 28 12.25 12.74 23.81
N ALA A 29 12.69 11.49 23.74
CA ALA A 29 11.80 10.35 23.56
C ALA A 29 10.74 10.28 24.68
N PHE A 30 11.15 10.46 25.94
CA PHE A 30 10.21 10.53 27.06
C PHE A 30 9.22 11.67 26.92
N ARG A 31 9.64 12.86 26.47
CA ARG A 31 8.80 14.05 26.38
C ARG A 31 7.83 14.02 25.18
N GLU A 32 8.27 13.45 24.05
CA GLU A 32 7.55 13.60 22.78
C GLU A 32 6.88 12.31 22.29
N CYS A 33 7.30 11.14 22.82
CA CYS A 33 6.85 9.87 22.24
C CYS A 33 5.78 9.15 23.08
N ILE A 34 5.46 9.65 24.27
CA ILE A 34 4.42 9.07 25.14
C ILE A 34 3.47 10.14 25.63
N ASP A 35 2.34 9.72 26.15
CA ASP A 35 1.36 10.60 26.77
C ASP A 35 1.76 10.95 28.21
N HIS A 36 1.46 12.18 28.64
CA HIS A 36 1.74 12.72 29.98
C HIS A 36 0.45 13.00 30.69
N PHE A 37 0.30 12.45 31.91
CA PHE A 37 -0.94 12.49 32.65
C PHE A 37 -0.81 13.17 34.03
N ALA A 38 -1.88 13.85 34.42
CA ALA A 38 -2.19 14.16 35.80
C ALA A 38 -3.40 13.35 36.24
N TYR A 39 -3.27 12.59 37.32
CA TYR A 39 -4.36 11.81 37.89
C TYR A 39 -5.04 12.56 38.99
N ARG A 40 -6.31 12.96 38.78
CA ARG A 40 -7.13 13.75 39.74
C ARG A 40 -8.12 12.82 40.45
N LEU A 41 -8.21 12.99 41.75
CA LEU A 41 -9.25 12.38 42.59
C LEU A 41 -10.47 13.29 42.69
N PRO A 42 -11.68 12.77 42.98
CA PRO A 42 -12.91 13.57 43.04
C PRO A 42 -12.84 14.77 43.97
N LYS A 43 -12.04 14.68 45.07
CA LYS A 43 -11.82 15.78 46.01
C LYS A 43 -10.74 16.78 45.56
N GLY A 44 -10.33 16.75 44.29
CA GLY A 44 -9.40 17.71 43.70
C GLY A 44 -7.93 17.42 43.87
N ARG A 45 -7.52 16.46 44.70
CA ARG A 45 -6.10 16.07 44.80
C ARG A 45 -5.63 15.49 43.46
N THR A 46 -4.65 16.16 42.89
CA THR A 46 -4.11 15.85 41.56
C THR A 46 -2.63 15.50 41.68
N THR A 47 -2.18 14.49 40.97
CA THR A 47 -0.77 14.03 41.00
C THR A 47 -0.22 13.94 39.57
N CYS A 48 0.93 14.57 39.33
CA CYS A 48 1.69 14.43 38.10
C CYS A 48 2.28 13.02 37.99
N MET A 49 1.99 12.33 36.93
CA MET A 49 2.52 10.98 36.70
C MET A 49 3.97 10.98 36.23
N ASP A 50 4.50 12.11 35.75
CA ASP A 50 5.91 12.25 35.34
C ASP A 50 6.87 12.42 36.53
N CYS A 51 6.53 13.30 37.46
CA CYS A 51 7.46 13.67 38.55
C CYS A 51 6.96 13.32 39.95
N GLY A 52 5.74 12.79 40.09
CA GLY A 52 5.13 12.40 41.36
C GLY A 52 4.61 13.58 42.22
N HIS A 53 4.82 14.84 41.79
CA HIS A 53 4.33 16.00 42.54
C HIS A 53 2.82 16.04 42.62
N SER A 54 2.27 16.38 43.81
CA SER A 54 0.82 16.48 44.01
C SER A 54 0.42 17.90 44.41
N TRP A 55 -0.74 18.35 43.93
CA TRP A 55 -1.36 19.64 44.25
C TRP A 55 -2.88 19.48 44.31
N THR A 56 -3.57 20.54 44.72
CA THR A 56 -5.04 20.59 44.69
C THR A 56 -5.50 21.36 43.47
N MET A 57 -6.40 20.76 42.69
CA MET A 57 -7.07 21.34 41.52
C MET A 57 -8.56 21.43 41.82
N GLU A 58 -9.06 22.62 42.15
CA GLU A 58 -10.48 22.81 42.51
C GLU A 58 -11.44 22.53 41.38
N LYS A 59 -11.16 23.09 40.18
CA LYS A 59 -11.98 22.86 38.96
C LYS A 59 -11.28 21.89 38.04
N PRO A 60 -11.97 20.85 37.56
CA PRO A 60 -11.40 19.93 36.55
C PRO A 60 -11.15 20.68 35.24
N THR A 61 -10.04 20.35 34.57
CA THR A 61 -9.66 20.83 33.23
C THR A 61 -9.11 19.66 32.46
N ASP A 62 -9.24 19.69 31.12
CA ASP A 62 -8.73 18.59 30.26
C ASP A 62 -7.20 18.55 30.23
N THR A 63 -6.55 19.69 30.30
CA THR A 63 -5.10 19.80 30.29
C THR A 63 -4.60 20.76 31.39
N TYR A 64 -3.41 20.46 31.93
CA TYR A 64 -2.78 21.29 32.93
C TYR A 64 -1.26 21.22 32.84
N THR A 65 -0.57 22.33 33.17
CA THR A 65 0.89 22.33 33.25
C THR A 65 1.34 22.04 34.67
N CYS A 66 2.14 20.99 34.86
CA CYS A 66 2.65 20.64 36.19
C CYS A 66 3.40 21.81 36.84
N PRO A 67 3.04 22.25 38.06
CA PRO A 67 3.71 23.37 38.72
C PRO A 67 5.18 23.08 39.05
N HIS A 68 5.54 21.79 39.18
CA HIS A 68 6.89 21.37 39.55
C HIS A 68 7.79 21.09 38.31
N CYS A 69 7.40 20.14 37.42
CA CYS A 69 8.27 19.74 36.33
C CYS A 69 7.97 20.46 35.01
N ARG A 70 6.91 21.28 34.96
CA ARG A 70 6.47 22.04 33.75
C ARG A 70 6.00 21.19 32.56
N ALA A 71 5.79 19.88 32.75
CA ALA A 71 5.20 19.04 31.74
C ALA A 71 3.74 19.45 31.49
N ARG A 72 3.32 19.44 30.20
CA ARG A 72 1.92 19.59 29.80
C ARG A 72 1.25 18.23 29.96
N LEU A 73 0.21 18.17 30.80
CA LEU A 73 -0.42 16.93 31.22
C LEU A 73 -1.87 16.90 30.75
N GLN A 74 -2.34 15.73 30.30
CA GLN A 74 -3.76 15.43 30.18
C GLN A 74 -4.29 15.07 31.59
N VAL A 75 -5.36 15.71 32.03
CA VAL A 75 -5.95 15.44 33.33
C VAL A 75 -6.96 14.32 33.20
N LYS A 76 -6.78 13.25 33.98
CA LYS A 76 -7.72 12.13 34.07
C LYS A 76 -8.28 12.01 35.48
N GLU A 77 -9.60 12.01 35.61
CA GLU A 77 -10.24 11.65 36.87
C GLU A 77 -10.25 10.14 37.02
N THR A 78 -9.42 9.63 37.94
CA THR A 78 -9.24 8.19 38.10
C THR A 78 -8.67 7.82 39.46
N PHE A 79 -9.07 6.64 39.95
CA PHE A 79 -8.48 6.01 41.14
C PHE A 79 -7.24 5.17 40.79
N GLU A 80 -6.93 4.97 39.54
CA GLU A 80 -5.75 4.23 39.10
C GLU A 80 -4.49 4.84 39.75
N ARG A 81 -3.53 3.96 40.04
CA ARG A 81 -2.26 4.37 40.67
C ARG A 81 -1.09 4.28 39.71
N LYS A 82 -1.20 3.46 38.67
CA LYS A 82 -0.10 3.17 37.77
C LYS A 82 -0.56 3.20 36.33
N ILE A 83 0.34 3.56 35.42
CA ILE A 83 0.17 3.41 33.96
C ILE A 83 1.49 2.95 33.37
N ARG A 84 1.40 2.03 32.40
CA ARG A 84 2.56 1.58 31.60
C ARG A 84 2.37 1.99 30.17
N GLN A 85 3.41 2.57 29.58
CA GLN A 85 3.43 2.95 28.17
C GLN A 85 4.65 2.36 27.50
N LYS A 86 4.48 1.95 26.22
CA LYS A 86 5.57 1.51 25.35
C LYS A 86 5.41 2.20 24.00
N GLN A 87 6.49 2.79 23.51
CA GLN A 87 6.50 3.45 22.21
C GLN A 87 7.83 3.21 21.49
N TYR A 88 7.75 2.98 20.19
CA TYR A 88 8.92 2.96 19.33
C TYR A 88 9.30 4.37 18.91
N PHE A 89 10.59 4.57 18.67
CA PHE A 89 11.11 5.78 18.05
C PHE A 89 12.44 5.49 17.36
N THR A 90 12.90 6.41 16.52
CA THR A 90 14.16 6.23 15.79
C THR A 90 15.06 7.44 15.89
N VAL A 91 16.34 7.17 15.62
CA VAL A 91 17.39 8.18 15.54
C VAL A 91 18.16 7.95 14.24
N LEU A 92 18.20 8.97 13.38
CA LEU A 92 19.04 8.97 12.17
C LEU A 92 20.43 9.49 12.53
N THR A 93 21.46 8.69 12.26
CA THR A 93 22.85 9.02 12.56
C THR A 93 23.81 8.43 11.52
N THR A 94 25.09 8.75 11.64
CA THR A 94 26.17 8.17 10.83
C THR A 94 27.12 7.38 11.72
N CYS A 95 27.78 6.38 11.14
CA CYS A 95 28.91 5.68 11.74
C CYS A 95 29.91 5.34 10.63
N GLY A 96 31.12 5.87 10.73
CA GLY A 96 32.06 5.82 9.58
C GLY A 96 31.43 6.45 8.33
N GLU A 97 31.52 5.73 7.23
CA GLU A 97 30.92 6.12 5.94
C GLU A 97 29.45 5.71 5.78
N TYR A 98 28.86 5.04 6.79
CA TYR A 98 27.53 4.49 6.68
C TYR A 98 26.45 5.44 7.20
N GLN A 99 25.31 5.45 6.52
CA GLN A 99 24.07 6.03 7.06
C GLN A 99 23.39 4.99 7.92
N VAL A 100 22.99 5.37 9.14
CA VAL A 100 22.39 4.47 10.13
C VAL A 100 21.07 5.01 10.65
N LEU A 101 20.01 4.22 10.55
CA LEU A 101 18.74 4.46 11.23
C LEU A 101 18.63 3.50 12.41
N ARG A 102 18.64 4.03 13.61
CA ARG A 102 18.57 3.27 14.86
C ARG A 102 17.15 3.25 15.38
N MET A 103 16.67 2.09 15.77
CA MET A 103 15.31 1.88 16.28
C MET A 103 15.38 1.55 17.77
N PHE A 104 14.55 2.22 18.56
CA PHE A 104 14.49 2.08 20.00
C PHE A 104 13.07 1.78 20.47
N LEU A 105 12.96 1.03 21.55
CA LEU A 105 11.76 0.89 22.35
C LEU A 105 11.94 1.72 23.63
N LEU A 106 11.05 2.70 23.83
CA LEU A 106 10.85 3.38 25.10
C LEU A 106 9.80 2.61 25.90
N SER A 107 10.11 2.25 27.12
CA SER A 107 9.17 1.67 28.08
C SER A 107 9.20 2.50 29.35
N VAL A 108 8.03 2.89 29.85
CA VAL A 108 7.93 3.65 31.10
C VAL A 108 6.77 3.13 31.94
N GLU A 109 7.04 2.99 33.22
CA GLU A 109 6.02 2.78 34.24
C GLU A 109 5.95 4.05 35.09
N MET A 110 4.76 4.62 35.21
CA MET A 110 4.46 5.80 35.96
C MET A 110 3.56 5.43 37.13
N GLU A 111 3.92 5.88 38.36
CA GLU A 111 3.15 5.61 39.57
C GLU A 111 2.91 6.90 40.36
N LYS A 112 1.70 7.05 40.93
CA LYS A 112 1.34 8.19 41.75
C LYS A 112 2.37 8.38 42.87
N GLY A 113 2.89 9.60 42.99
CA GLY A 113 3.88 9.98 44.03
C GLY A 113 5.32 9.58 43.72
N CYS A 114 5.56 8.88 42.60
CA CYS A 114 6.90 8.48 42.16
C CYS A 114 7.33 9.24 40.91
N LYS A 115 8.62 9.52 40.80
CA LYS A 115 9.20 10.04 39.55
C LYS A 115 9.28 8.91 38.52
N ALA A 116 8.76 9.16 37.33
CA ALA A 116 8.84 8.21 36.20
C ALA A 116 10.29 7.91 35.81
N MET A 117 10.58 6.64 35.59
CA MET A 117 11.89 6.14 35.17
C MET A 117 11.77 5.51 33.77
N PRO A 118 12.02 6.28 32.70
CA PRO A 118 11.98 5.75 31.35
C PRO A 118 13.16 4.80 31.10
N TYR A 119 12.88 3.68 30.45
CA TYR A 119 13.85 2.71 30.02
C TYR A 119 13.87 2.65 28.49
N VAL A 120 15.03 2.81 27.87
CA VAL A 120 15.21 2.82 26.43
C VAL A 120 16.12 1.68 26.01
N ILE A 121 15.62 0.83 25.12
CA ILE A 121 16.37 -0.30 24.55
C ILE A 121 16.50 -0.11 23.05
N GLU A 122 17.70 -0.31 22.51
CA GLU A 122 17.91 -0.41 21.07
C GLU A 122 17.48 -1.78 20.57
N ILE A 123 16.56 -1.81 19.57
CA ILE A 123 15.98 -3.03 19.05
C ILE A 123 16.51 -3.39 17.64
N GLY A 124 17.02 -2.39 16.92
CA GLY A 124 17.51 -2.62 15.58
C GLY A 124 18.17 -1.40 14.95
N GLN A 125 18.93 -1.68 13.91
CA GLN A 125 19.69 -0.70 13.15
C GLN A 125 19.61 -1.06 11.68
N TYR A 126 19.23 -0.10 10.83
CA TYR A 126 19.41 -0.19 9.38
C TYR A 126 20.69 0.53 9.00
N TRP A 127 21.54 -0.15 8.24
CA TRP A 127 22.81 0.37 7.77
C TRP A 127 22.79 0.44 6.25
N TRP A 128 23.15 1.58 5.68
CA TRP A 128 23.28 1.77 4.23
C TRP A 128 24.66 2.29 3.90
N ASN A 129 25.25 1.76 2.84
CA ASN A 129 26.43 2.36 2.24
C ASN A 129 26.06 3.47 1.24
N ALA A 130 27.05 4.10 0.62
CA ALA A 130 26.87 5.19 -0.34
C ALA A 130 26.08 4.79 -1.61
N GLN A 131 25.96 3.49 -1.92
CA GLN A 131 25.19 2.94 -3.04
C GLN A 131 23.80 2.45 -2.62
N GLY A 132 23.35 2.72 -1.40
CA GLY A 132 22.04 2.30 -0.91
C GLY A 132 21.94 0.81 -0.55
N LYS A 133 23.05 0.06 -0.60
CA LYS A 133 23.05 -1.34 -0.16
C LYS A 133 22.80 -1.41 1.33
N LYS A 134 21.84 -2.25 1.73
CA LYS A 134 21.31 -2.34 3.08
C LYS A 134 21.80 -3.60 3.81
N THR A 135 22.03 -3.48 5.13
CA THR A 135 22.03 -4.59 6.06
C THR A 135 21.37 -4.19 7.37
N ILE A 136 20.83 -5.16 8.11
CA ILE A 136 20.10 -4.94 9.35
C ILE A 136 20.81 -5.66 10.48
N ILE A 137 21.10 -4.94 11.56
CA ILE A 137 21.56 -5.48 12.84
C ILE A 137 20.42 -5.30 13.84
N ALA A 138 19.93 -6.37 14.46
CA ALA A 138 18.79 -6.27 15.37
C ALA A 138 18.80 -7.39 16.43
N VAL A 139 18.01 -7.20 17.50
CA VAL A 139 17.65 -8.26 18.43
C VAL A 139 16.72 -9.26 17.74
N GLN A 140 16.58 -10.46 18.30
CA GLN A 140 15.69 -11.45 17.75
C GLN A 140 14.24 -10.99 17.93
N ARG A 141 13.44 -11.16 16.86
CA ARG A 141 12.01 -10.94 16.87
C ARG A 141 11.31 -12.28 16.83
N THR A 142 10.37 -12.49 17.71
CA THR A 142 9.51 -13.67 17.72
C THR A 142 8.11 -13.24 17.28
N PHE A 143 7.59 -13.92 16.25
CA PHE A 143 6.21 -13.75 15.84
C PHE A 143 5.31 -14.54 16.79
N GLY A 144 4.60 -13.87 17.69
CA GLY A 144 3.44 -14.44 18.34
C GLY A 144 2.23 -14.38 17.39
N ARG A 145 1.19 -15.20 17.68
CA ARG A 145 -0.02 -15.30 16.84
C ARG A 145 -0.73 -13.97 16.62
N TYR A 146 -0.49 -12.96 17.46
CA TYR A 146 -1.14 -11.65 17.45
C TYR A 146 -0.25 -10.47 17.84
N ILE A 147 0.97 -10.68 18.30
CA ILE A 147 1.83 -9.59 18.82
C ILE A 147 3.27 -9.85 18.41
N ASP A 148 3.90 -8.85 17.79
CA ASP A 148 5.34 -8.81 17.60
C ASP A 148 6.05 -8.60 18.93
N THR A 149 6.90 -9.52 19.31
CA THR A 149 7.73 -9.41 20.51
C THR A 149 9.20 -9.46 20.15
N PHE A 150 9.98 -8.55 20.72
CA PHE A 150 11.42 -8.59 20.63
C PHE A 150 11.99 -9.36 21.83
N SER A 151 12.90 -10.28 21.55
CA SER A 151 13.68 -10.95 22.58
C SER A 151 14.84 -10.04 23.01
N PHE A 152 14.59 -9.22 24.02
CA PHE A 152 15.56 -8.22 24.51
C PHE A 152 16.83 -8.85 25.12
N CYS A 153 16.80 -10.12 25.48
CA CYS A 153 17.97 -10.86 25.96
C CYS A 153 18.80 -11.44 24.80
N SER A 154 18.33 -11.37 23.57
CA SER A 154 19.11 -11.84 22.44
C SER A 154 20.16 -10.80 22.00
N PRO A 155 21.33 -11.26 21.52
CA PRO A 155 22.34 -10.33 21.02
C PRO A 155 21.86 -9.62 19.76
N MET A 156 22.32 -8.38 19.57
CA MET A 156 22.25 -7.67 18.31
C MET A 156 23.09 -8.42 17.26
N ALA A 157 22.45 -8.92 16.21
CA ALA A 157 23.08 -9.70 15.16
C ALA A 157 22.52 -9.33 13.79
N ILE A 158 23.20 -9.73 12.71
CA ILE A 158 22.70 -9.55 11.34
C ILE A 158 21.40 -10.33 11.15
N ARG A 159 20.35 -9.66 10.67
CA ARG A 159 19.01 -10.21 10.50
C ARG A 159 18.34 -9.69 9.23
N ASN A 160 19.03 -9.82 8.10
CA ASN A 160 18.54 -9.36 6.78
C ASN A 160 17.32 -10.12 6.27
N ASP A 161 17.11 -11.35 6.72
CA ASP A 161 15.98 -12.21 6.40
C ASP A 161 14.69 -11.81 7.13
N ASN A 162 14.81 -10.95 8.12
CA ASN A 162 13.66 -10.51 8.91
C ASN A 162 13.21 -9.12 8.47
N GLU A 163 12.58 -9.03 7.29
CA GLU A 163 12.01 -7.77 6.77
C GLU A 163 10.88 -7.21 7.64
N ALA A 164 10.44 -7.93 8.62
CA ALA A 164 9.40 -7.52 9.54
C ALA A 164 9.79 -6.30 10.41
N TYR A 165 11.07 -5.92 10.46
CA TYR A 165 11.52 -4.67 11.09
C TYR A 165 11.09 -3.40 10.33
N ARG A 166 10.50 -3.51 9.16
CA ARG A 166 9.96 -2.36 8.41
C ARG A 166 8.65 -1.79 8.97
N TYR A 167 8.01 -2.45 9.94
CA TYR A 167 6.80 -1.91 10.55
C TYR A 167 7.11 -0.74 11.48
N ALA A 168 6.39 0.34 11.32
CA ALA A 168 6.15 1.50 12.21
C ALA A 168 7.14 1.81 13.37
N ALA A 169 8.18 1.00 13.59
CA ALA A 169 9.20 1.18 14.62
C ALA A 169 10.11 2.38 14.35
N TYR A 170 9.98 3.03 13.20
CA TYR A 170 10.74 4.21 12.82
C TYR A 170 10.08 5.53 13.20
N SER A 171 8.83 5.55 13.63
CA SER A 171 8.12 6.79 13.98
C SER A 171 7.71 6.77 15.45
N PRO A 172 7.84 7.90 16.20
CA PRO A 172 8.44 9.18 15.78
C PRO A 172 9.96 9.13 15.57
N ILE A 173 10.47 10.14 14.84
CA ILE A 173 11.91 10.26 14.53
C ILE A 173 12.50 11.43 15.32
N TYR A 174 13.64 11.23 15.98
CA TYR A 174 14.37 12.30 16.65
C TYR A 174 14.78 13.40 15.65
N PRO A 175 14.43 14.69 15.88
CA PRO A 175 14.47 15.72 14.83
C PRO A 175 15.88 16.21 14.44
N LYS A 176 16.92 15.87 15.20
CA LYS A 176 18.30 16.25 14.87
C LYS A 176 18.98 15.11 14.12
N PHE A 177 18.94 15.19 12.78
CA PHE A 177 19.51 14.18 11.91
C PHE A 177 21.02 14.36 11.72
N LYS A 178 21.75 13.24 11.74
CA LYS A 178 23.11 13.17 11.20
C LYS A 178 23.07 12.34 9.94
N VAL A 179 23.50 12.93 8.83
CA VAL A 179 23.45 12.30 7.51
C VAL A 179 24.81 12.35 6.85
N THR A 180 25.08 11.36 6.01
CA THR A 180 26.31 11.30 5.21
C THR A 180 26.31 12.38 4.14
N ASP A 181 27.50 12.80 3.70
CA ASP A 181 27.63 13.81 2.62
C ASP A 181 26.98 13.34 1.32
N THR A 182 27.02 12.04 1.05
CA THR A 182 26.36 11.45 -0.13
C THR A 182 24.84 11.66 -0.06
N LEU A 183 24.23 11.40 1.10
CA LEU A 183 22.79 11.58 1.26
C LEU A 183 22.39 13.06 1.10
N ARG A 184 23.20 14.00 1.64
CA ARG A 184 22.99 15.44 1.45
C ARG A 184 23.14 15.87 -0.02
N ARG A 185 24.19 15.40 -0.69
CA ARG A 185 24.40 15.70 -2.12
C ARG A 185 23.28 15.18 -2.99
N ASN A 186 22.65 14.06 -2.61
CA ASN A 186 21.52 13.47 -3.31
C ASN A 186 20.17 14.16 -2.98
N GLY A 187 20.19 15.27 -2.25
CA GLY A 187 19.03 16.15 -2.09
C GLY A 187 18.27 15.98 -0.77
N PHE A 188 18.72 15.15 0.18
CA PHE A 188 18.08 15.05 1.48
C PHE A 188 18.30 16.32 2.32
N LYS A 189 17.22 17.00 2.70
CA LYS A 189 17.19 18.28 3.45
C LYS A 189 16.49 18.14 4.79
N ASP A 190 16.80 17.08 5.55
CA ASP A 190 16.26 16.82 6.88
C ASP A 190 14.72 16.69 6.95
N ASP A 191 14.10 16.28 5.83
CA ASP A 191 12.67 15.97 5.72
C ASP A 191 12.47 14.66 4.95
N PHE A 192 11.58 13.83 5.47
CA PHE A 192 11.19 12.57 4.84
C PHE A 192 9.95 12.69 3.94
N HIS A 193 9.29 13.84 3.91
CA HIS A 193 8.11 14.13 3.07
C HIS A 193 6.99 13.08 3.19
N GLY A 194 6.81 12.51 4.39
CA GLY A 194 5.85 11.44 4.63
C GLY A 194 6.18 10.11 3.95
N ILE A 195 7.43 9.92 3.49
CA ILE A 195 7.96 8.66 2.97
C ILE A 195 8.73 7.97 4.10
N ALA A 196 8.54 6.65 4.25
CA ALA A 196 9.27 5.90 5.26
C ALA A 196 10.80 6.01 5.05
N PRO A 197 11.59 6.28 6.10
CA PRO A 197 13.05 6.39 5.99
C PRO A 197 13.70 5.17 5.34
N THR A 198 13.17 3.98 5.62
CA THR A 198 13.65 2.71 5.07
C THR A 198 13.37 2.54 3.57
N ILE A 199 12.52 3.40 3.00
CA ILE A 199 12.23 3.48 1.57
C ILE A 199 12.99 4.66 0.95
N LEU A 200 12.89 5.86 1.53
CA LEU A 200 13.48 7.07 0.96
C LEU A 200 15.01 6.99 0.88
N ILE A 201 15.67 6.64 2.00
CA ILE A 201 17.14 6.64 2.06
C ILE A 201 17.77 5.73 0.99
N PRO A 202 17.44 4.42 0.89
CA PRO A 202 18.01 3.58 -0.14
C PRO A 202 17.64 4.04 -1.55
N SER A 203 16.43 4.56 -1.78
CA SER A 203 15.99 5.01 -3.10
C SER A 203 16.83 6.16 -3.62
N ILE A 204 17.07 7.19 -2.81
CA ILE A 204 17.88 8.35 -3.22
C ILE A 204 19.39 8.06 -3.25
N LEU A 205 19.84 6.96 -2.67
CA LEU A 205 21.24 6.50 -2.76
C LEU A 205 21.48 5.58 -3.96
N SER A 206 20.48 4.88 -4.46
CA SER A 206 20.61 3.86 -5.51
C SER A 206 19.92 4.21 -6.83
N ASP A 207 18.96 5.13 -6.85
CA ASP A 207 18.20 5.51 -8.03
C ASP A 207 18.34 7.01 -8.35
N SER A 208 19.03 7.32 -9.44
CA SER A 208 19.22 8.71 -9.90
C SER A 208 17.91 9.44 -10.22
N ARG A 209 16.83 8.71 -10.50
CA ARG A 209 15.49 9.29 -10.72
C ARG A 209 14.91 9.82 -9.43
N ALA A 210 15.04 9.05 -8.35
CA ALA A 210 14.60 9.46 -7.01
C ALA A 210 15.38 10.69 -6.53
N GLU A 211 16.70 10.69 -6.73
CA GLU A 211 17.56 11.84 -6.48
C GLU A 211 17.11 13.08 -7.28
N THR A 212 16.83 12.90 -8.57
CA THR A 212 16.39 13.98 -9.47
C THR A 212 15.09 14.62 -8.97
N LEU A 213 14.10 13.80 -8.63
CA LEU A 213 12.81 14.28 -8.12
C LEU A 213 12.96 15.03 -6.80
N LEU A 214 13.76 14.50 -5.88
CA LEU A 214 13.96 15.13 -4.58
C LEU A 214 14.69 16.47 -4.72
N LYS A 215 15.74 16.54 -5.55
CA LYS A 215 16.48 17.80 -5.84
C LYS A 215 15.61 18.85 -6.53
N ALA A 216 14.69 18.42 -7.38
CA ALA A 216 13.72 19.27 -8.05
C ALA A 216 12.57 19.75 -7.12
N GLY A 217 12.56 19.34 -5.84
CA GLY A 217 11.48 19.67 -4.91
C GLY A 217 10.15 18.96 -5.18
N ARG A 218 10.18 17.90 -6.01
CA ARG A 218 8.98 17.11 -6.39
C ARG A 218 8.79 15.89 -5.48
N ALA A 219 8.78 16.13 -4.18
CA ALA A 219 8.69 15.07 -3.18
C ALA A 219 7.37 14.26 -3.25
N GLU A 220 6.25 14.91 -3.62
CA GLU A 220 4.96 14.23 -3.80
C GLU A 220 5.00 13.25 -4.98
N TYR A 221 5.66 13.63 -6.10
CA TYR A 221 5.86 12.72 -7.22
C TYR A 221 6.76 11.55 -6.84
N LEU A 222 7.83 11.82 -6.08
CA LEU A 222 8.69 10.77 -5.56
C LEU A 222 7.91 9.80 -4.68
N LYS A 223 7.07 10.29 -3.77
CA LYS A 223 6.22 9.47 -2.91
C LYS A 223 5.27 8.57 -3.72
N TYR A 224 4.63 9.14 -4.74
CA TYR A 224 3.77 8.37 -5.64
C TYR A 224 4.55 7.27 -6.37
N PHE A 225 5.67 7.59 -6.97
CA PHE A 225 6.50 6.65 -7.73
C PHE A 225 7.11 5.55 -6.86
N LEU A 226 7.56 5.86 -5.65
CA LEU A 226 8.09 4.84 -4.72
C LEU A 226 7.03 3.84 -4.25
N ASN A 227 5.77 4.23 -4.24
CA ASN A 227 4.65 3.33 -3.99
C ASN A 227 4.20 2.56 -5.25
N ASN A 228 4.61 3.01 -6.44
CA ASN A 228 4.18 2.49 -7.75
C ASN A 228 5.39 2.27 -8.69
N LEU A 229 6.34 1.41 -8.31
CA LEU A 229 7.62 1.24 -9.02
C LEU A 229 7.46 0.87 -10.50
N ARG A 230 6.47 0.04 -10.85
CA ARG A 230 6.19 -0.31 -12.26
C ARG A 230 5.77 0.91 -13.08
N THR A 231 4.94 1.76 -12.49
CA THR A 231 4.51 3.02 -13.11
C THR A 231 5.70 3.97 -13.23
N PHE A 232 6.59 4.01 -12.22
CA PHE A 232 7.81 4.80 -12.27
C PHE A 232 8.69 4.42 -13.48
N ASP A 233 8.94 3.12 -13.67
CA ASP A 233 9.71 2.63 -14.81
C ASP A 233 9.04 2.98 -16.14
N ALA A 234 7.73 2.80 -16.21
CA ALA A 234 6.94 3.01 -17.42
C ALA A 234 6.80 4.49 -17.83
N CYS A 235 6.64 5.41 -16.86
CA CYS A 235 6.34 6.83 -17.13
C CYS A 235 7.59 7.73 -17.12
N TRP A 236 8.74 7.23 -16.67
CA TRP A 236 9.92 8.09 -16.48
C TRP A 236 10.39 8.83 -17.72
N GLN A 237 10.37 8.21 -18.90
CA GLN A 237 10.78 8.87 -20.14
C GLN A 237 9.79 9.99 -20.52
N SER A 238 8.50 9.72 -20.43
CA SER A 238 7.45 10.73 -20.66
C SER A 238 7.54 11.86 -19.65
N TYR A 239 7.84 11.57 -18.38
CA TYR A 239 8.09 12.59 -17.36
C TYR A 239 9.25 13.52 -17.72
N LYS A 240 10.37 12.97 -18.24
CA LYS A 240 11.48 13.80 -18.72
C LYS A 240 11.09 14.70 -19.88
N VAL A 241 10.24 14.20 -20.79
CA VAL A 241 9.73 15.02 -21.91
C VAL A 241 8.85 16.14 -21.37
N ALA A 242 7.91 15.85 -20.48
CA ALA A 242 7.05 16.85 -19.87
C ALA A 242 7.87 17.95 -19.15
N THR A 243 8.83 17.55 -18.32
CA THR A 243 9.69 18.47 -17.56
C THR A 243 10.53 19.36 -18.49
N ARG A 244 11.12 18.81 -19.57
CA ARG A 244 11.93 19.57 -20.53
C ARG A 244 11.12 20.61 -21.30
N ASN A 245 9.82 20.38 -21.47
CA ASN A 245 8.91 21.30 -22.12
C ASN A 245 8.22 22.27 -21.14
N GLY A 246 8.67 22.30 -19.87
CA GLY A 246 8.12 23.18 -18.85
C GLY A 246 6.68 22.85 -18.43
N TYR A 247 6.21 21.63 -18.75
CA TYR A 247 4.87 21.21 -18.36
C TYR A 247 4.83 20.90 -16.86
N ASP A 248 3.97 21.58 -16.13
CA ASP A 248 3.71 21.30 -14.72
C ASP A 248 2.57 20.30 -14.60
N ILE A 249 2.85 19.14 -14.00
CA ILE A 249 1.89 18.07 -13.84
C ILE A 249 1.06 18.36 -12.59
N GLU A 250 -0.22 18.68 -12.74
CA GLU A 250 -1.11 19.00 -11.62
C GLU A 250 -1.35 17.79 -10.70
N ASP A 251 -1.61 16.63 -11.28
CA ASP A 251 -1.81 15.36 -10.57
C ASP A 251 -0.98 14.27 -11.24
N ILE A 252 0.03 13.79 -10.54
CA ILE A 252 0.94 12.76 -11.04
C ILE A 252 0.25 11.41 -11.24
N SER A 253 -0.77 11.08 -10.47
CA SER A 253 -1.51 9.82 -10.59
C SER A 253 -2.34 9.81 -11.87
N ILE A 254 -3.13 10.86 -12.07
CA ILE A 254 -3.97 11.02 -13.27
C ILE A 254 -3.11 11.11 -14.53
N TRP A 255 -2.00 11.84 -14.44
CA TRP A 255 -1.07 11.96 -15.57
C TRP A 255 -0.42 10.61 -15.93
N CYS A 256 -0.02 9.80 -14.96
CA CYS A 256 0.54 8.48 -15.24
C CYS A 256 -0.50 7.53 -15.85
N ASP A 257 -1.73 7.56 -15.38
CA ASP A 257 -2.82 6.77 -15.97
C ASP A 257 -3.12 7.22 -17.40
N TYR A 258 -3.11 8.52 -17.65
CA TYR A 258 -3.24 9.09 -18.98
C TYR A 258 -2.10 8.63 -19.92
N VAL A 259 -0.86 8.68 -19.49
CA VAL A 259 0.30 8.21 -20.26
C VAL A 259 0.22 6.70 -20.53
N ASP A 260 -0.26 5.91 -19.58
CA ASP A 260 -0.48 4.47 -19.79
C ASP A 260 -1.55 4.20 -20.85
N MET A 261 -2.66 4.95 -20.83
CA MET A 261 -3.70 4.87 -21.87
C MET A 261 -3.17 5.29 -23.25
N LEU A 262 -2.38 6.37 -23.32
CA LEU A 262 -1.73 6.77 -24.58
C LEU A 262 -0.89 5.65 -25.16
N ARG A 263 -0.08 4.98 -24.34
CA ARG A 263 0.75 3.84 -24.76
C ARG A 263 -0.08 2.70 -25.30
N ARG A 264 -1.15 2.32 -24.60
CA ARG A 264 -2.05 1.25 -25.01
C ARG A 264 -2.81 1.57 -26.29
N LEU A 265 -3.11 2.84 -26.53
CA LEU A 265 -3.70 3.34 -27.78
C LEU A 265 -2.67 3.54 -28.92
N GLY A 266 -1.40 3.16 -28.70
CA GLY A 266 -0.34 3.31 -29.71
C GLY A 266 0.08 4.73 -30.02
N LYS A 267 -0.20 5.69 -29.11
CA LYS A 267 0.25 7.09 -29.27
C LYS A 267 1.71 7.22 -28.84
N ASP A 268 2.40 8.18 -29.44
CA ASP A 268 3.81 8.45 -29.12
C ASP A 268 3.94 9.15 -27.74
N ILE A 269 4.30 8.36 -26.73
CA ILE A 269 4.52 8.85 -25.35
C ILE A 269 5.84 9.62 -25.17
N HIS A 270 6.62 9.82 -26.23
CA HIS A 270 7.84 10.64 -26.24
C HIS A 270 7.60 12.00 -26.90
N SER A 271 6.43 12.24 -27.43
CA SER A 271 6.06 13.52 -28.06
C SER A 271 5.39 14.45 -27.05
N PRO A 272 5.88 15.73 -26.91
CA PRO A 272 5.24 16.73 -26.06
C PRO A 272 3.77 16.96 -26.39
N LYS A 273 3.41 16.82 -27.67
CA LYS A 273 2.02 16.96 -28.15
C LYS A 273 1.04 16.05 -27.38
N TYR A 274 1.50 14.88 -26.98
CA TYR A 274 0.65 13.92 -26.25
C TYR A 274 0.84 13.99 -24.74
N VAL A 275 2.11 14.08 -24.27
CA VAL A 275 2.38 13.97 -22.82
C VAL A 275 2.22 15.29 -22.05
N CYS A 276 2.01 16.42 -22.75
CA CYS A 276 1.79 17.73 -22.17
C CYS A 276 0.41 18.30 -22.56
N PRO A 277 -0.69 17.68 -22.15
CA PRO A 277 -2.02 18.16 -22.52
C PRO A 277 -2.30 19.52 -21.88
N THR A 278 -3.05 20.39 -22.57
CA THR A 278 -3.45 21.69 -22.02
C THR A 278 -4.43 21.55 -20.85
N ASP A 279 -5.28 20.52 -20.91
CA ASP A 279 -6.24 20.15 -19.88
C ASP A 279 -6.11 18.64 -19.64
N LEU A 280 -5.45 18.30 -18.54
CA LEU A 280 -5.15 16.90 -18.20
C LEU A 280 -6.40 16.08 -17.96
N HIS A 281 -7.36 16.60 -17.20
CA HIS A 281 -8.58 15.88 -16.86
C HIS A 281 -9.43 15.58 -18.09
N ARG A 282 -9.64 16.57 -18.93
CA ARG A 282 -10.39 16.42 -20.18
C ARG A 282 -9.75 15.40 -21.11
N GLU A 283 -8.43 15.50 -21.32
CA GLU A 283 -7.71 14.57 -22.21
C GLU A 283 -7.68 13.15 -21.61
N HIS A 284 -7.55 13.00 -20.31
CA HIS A 284 -7.65 11.73 -19.62
C HIS A 284 -9.02 11.06 -19.91
N ASP A 285 -10.12 11.78 -19.71
CA ASP A 285 -11.47 11.26 -19.93
C ASP A 285 -11.72 10.89 -21.39
N LEU A 286 -11.20 11.69 -22.33
CA LEU A 286 -11.28 11.37 -23.76
C LEU A 286 -10.53 10.07 -24.08
N ARG A 287 -9.31 9.87 -23.56
CA ARG A 287 -8.53 8.63 -23.79
C ARG A 287 -9.15 7.44 -23.09
N GLN A 288 -9.71 7.62 -21.90
CA GLN A 288 -10.43 6.57 -21.20
C GLN A 288 -11.62 6.07 -22.02
N ASN A 289 -12.41 6.97 -22.61
CA ASN A 289 -13.51 6.63 -23.48
C ASN A 289 -13.05 5.94 -24.78
N GLU A 290 -11.97 6.43 -25.41
CA GLU A 290 -11.36 5.82 -26.60
C GLU A 290 -10.89 4.38 -26.29
N PHE A 291 -10.18 4.20 -25.19
CA PHE A 291 -9.68 2.90 -24.74
C PHE A 291 -10.81 1.92 -24.41
N ARG A 292 -11.87 2.39 -23.75
CA ARG A 292 -13.06 1.57 -23.47
C ARG A 292 -13.71 1.06 -24.75
N LYS A 293 -13.95 1.94 -25.73
CA LYS A 293 -14.52 1.57 -27.02
C LYS A 293 -13.65 0.57 -27.79
N GLN A 294 -12.34 0.75 -27.74
CA GLN A 294 -11.42 -0.18 -28.38
C GLN A 294 -11.47 -1.56 -27.72
N ARG A 295 -11.46 -1.63 -26.40
CA ARG A 295 -11.59 -2.90 -25.65
C ARG A 295 -12.92 -3.61 -25.94
N GLU A 296 -14.01 -2.88 -25.93
CA GLU A 296 -15.34 -3.44 -26.27
C GLU A 296 -15.35 -4.05 -27.67
N LYS A 297 -14.71 -3.38 -28.65
CA LYS A 297 -14.58 -3.88 -30.01
C LYS A 297 -13.72 -5.16 -30.08
N GLU A 298 -12.55 -5.13 -29.43
CA GLU A 298 -11.64 -6.29 -29.39
C GLU A 298 -12.30 -7.49 -28.71
N GLU A 299 -13.02 -7.27 -27.61
CA GLU A 299 -13.73 -8.31 -26.89
C GLU A 299 -14.87 -8.90 -27.70
N LYS A 300 -15.61 -8.06 -28.43
CA LYS A 300 -16.66 -8.51 -29.36
C LYS A 300 -16.08 -9.35 -30.50
N GLU A 301 -14.95 -8.95 -31.10
CA GLU A 301 -14.27 -9.73 -32.12
C GLU A 301 -13.74 -11.06 -31.58
N LYS A 302 -13.17 -11.06 -30.38
CA LYS A 302 -12.67 -12.27 -29.71
C LYS A 302 -13.81 -13.27 -29.46
N ARG A 303 -14.95 -12.78 -28.95
CA ARG A 303 -16.15 -13.63 -28.75
C ARG A 303 -16.64 -14.20 -30.05
N ARG A 304 -16.67 -13.40 -31.16
CA ARG A 304 -17.08 -13.85 -32.46
C ARG A 304 -16.15 -14.93 -33.05
N LYS A 305 -14.82 -14.75 -32.92
CA LYS A 305 -13.84 -15.76 -33.33
C LYS A 305 -14.03 -17.07 -32.59
N LYS A 306 -14.18 -16.99 -31.25
CA LYS A 306 -14.44 -18.16 -30.41
C LYS A 306 -15.74 -18.89 -30.87
N ALA A 307 -16.79 -18.13 -31.14
CA ALA A 307 -18.04 -18.74 -31.65
C ALA A 307 -17.82 -19.54 -32.94
N MET A 308 -17.05 -18.99 -33.89
CA MET A 308 -16.74 -19.69 -35.15
C MET A 308 -15.85 -20.93 -34.93
N GLU A 309 -14.89 -20.87 -34.01
CA GLU A 309 -14.01 -22.00 -33.70
C GLU A 309 -14.78 -23.16 -33.06
N ASP A 310 -15.73 -22.86 -32.18
CA ASP A 310 -16.50 -23.87 -31.43
C ASP A 310 -17.69 -24.42 -32.24
N GLU A 311 -18.09 -23.79 -33.34
CA GLU A 311 -19.30 -24.14 -34.11
C GLU A 311 -19.32 -25.59 -34.60
N LYS A 312 -18.20 -26.11 -35.13
CA LYS A 312 -18.09 -27.48 -35.57
C LYS A 312 -18.37 -28.49 -34.47
N ARG A 313 -17.75 -28.29 -33.32
CA ARG A 313 -17.92 -29.15 -32.16
C ARG A 313 -19.33 -29.09 -31.59
N PHE A 314 -19.92 -27.91 -31.57
CA PHE A 314 -21.32 -27.72 -31.18
C PHE A 314 -22.27 -28.52 -32.10
N HIS A 315 -22.10 -28.42 -33.42
CA HIS A 315 -22.87 -29.17 -34.39
C HIS A 315 -22.76 -30.69 -34.15
N GLU A 316 -21.55 -31.22 -33.94
CA GLU A 316 -21.34 -32.63 -33.62
C GLU A 316 -22.12 -33.08 -32.39
N LEU A 317 -22.22 -32.23 -31.35
CA LEU A 317 -22.89 -32.54 -30.11
C LEU A 317 -24.41 -32.36 -30.14
N LYS A 318 -24.92 -31.35 -30.85
CA LYS A 318 -26.29 -30.84 -30.70
C LYS A 318 -27.15 -30.88 -31.93
N SER A 319 -26.62 -31.16 -33.15
CA SER A 319 -27.40 -31.13 -34.39
C SER A 319 -28.66 -32.00 -34.39
N LYS A 320 -28.67 -33.10 -33.61
CA LYS A 320 -29.85 -33.95 -33.45
C LYS A 320 -31.05 -33.28 -32.78
N PHE A 321 -30.87 -32.15 -32.15
CA PHE A 321 -31.92 -31.36 -31.48
C PHE A 321 -32.38 -30.16 -32.31
N PHE A 322 -31.75 -29.89 -33.44
CA PHE A 322 -32.12 -28.74 -34.26
C PHE A 322 -33.51 -28.90 -34.87
N GLY A 323 -34.22 -27.79 -35.05
CA GLY A 323 -35.61 -27.79 -35.51
C GLY A 323 -36.65 -27.99 -34.42
N ILE A 324 -36.24 -28.29 -33.16
CA ILE A 324 -37.20 -28.43 -32.05
C ILE A 324 -37.76 -27.06 -31.67
N ARG A 325 -39.08 -26.94 -31.83
CA ARG A 325 -39.83 -25.73 -31.49
C ARG A 325 -41.15 -26.09 -30.77
N PHE A 326 -41.52 -25.26 -29.81
CA PHE A 326 -42.77 -25.39 -29.09
C PHE A 326 -43.50 -24.04 -29.11
N THR A 327 -44.84 -24.07 -29.11
CA THR A 327 -45.64 -22.85 -28.97
C THR A 327 -46.99 -23.16 -28.34
N ASP A 328 -47.51 -22.24 -27.57
CA ASP A 328 -48.88 -22.21 -27.07
C ASP A 328 -49.75 -21.18 -27.83
N GLY A 329 -49.22 -20.60 -28.91
CA GLY A 329 -49.84 -19.56 -29.70
C GLY A 329 -49.38 -18.14 -29.31
N THR A 330 -48.83 -17.96 -28.13
CA THR A 330 -48.32 -16.66 -27.64
C THR A 330 -46.83 -16.72 -27.44
N ILE A 331 -46.34 -17.73 -26.72
CA ILE A 331 -44.91 -17.97 -26.43
C ILE A 331 -44.38 -18.96 -27.48
N GLN A 332 -43.23 -18.64 -28.04
CA GLN A 332 -42.50 -19.54 -28.91
C GLN A 332 -41.19 -19.90 -28.22
N VAL A 333 -40.93 -21.21 -28.09
CA VAL A 333 -39.67 -21.73 -27.52
C VAL A 333 -38.96 -22.53 -28.62
N HIS A 334 -37.68 -22.26 -28.83
CA HIS A 334 -36.86 -22.97 -29.79
C HIS A 334 -35.48 -23.28 -29.23
N VAL A 335 -34.86 -24.35 -29.71
CA VAL A 335 -33.48 -24.71 -29.43
C VAL A 335 -32.55 -23.70 -30.11
N LEU A 336 -31.51 -23.26 -29.42
CA LEU A 336 -30.44 -22.46 -30.05
C LEU A 336 -29.62 -23.37 -30.98
N GLU A 337 -29.53 -23.05 -32.29
CA GLU A 337 -29.00 -23.91 -33.32
C GLU A 337 -27.57 -23.57 -33.77
N SER A 338 -27.00 -22.47 -33.21
CA SER A 338 -25.60 -22.07 -33.46
C SER A 338 -24.92 -21.52 -32.25
N VAL A 339 -23.60 -21.56 -32.22
CA VAL A 339 -22.82 -20.90 -31.14
C VAL A 339 -23.00 -19.38 -31.20
N GLN A 340 -23.22 -18.85 -32.42
CA GLN A 340 -23.53 -17.43 -32.60
C GLN A 340 -24.86 -17.05 -31.92
N GLU A 341 -25.90 -17.89 -32.01
CA GLU A 341 -27.18 -17.67 -31.30
C GLU A 341 -27.00 -17.67 -29.79
N HIS A 342 -26.14 -18.56 -29.22
CA HIS A 342 -25.80 -18.54 -27.81
C HIS A 342 -25.09 -17.24 -27.37
N LEU A 343 -24.25 -16.70 -28.28
CA LEU A 343 -23.61 -15.39 -28.03
C LEU A 343 -24.66 -14.26 -28.02
N GLU A 344 -25.58 -14.25 -28.98
CA GLU A 344 -26.64 -13.25 -29.09
C GLU A 344 -27.63 -13.34 -27.93
N GLU A 345 -28.00 -14.57 -27.54
CA GLU A 345 -28.85 -14.83 -26.36
C GLU A 345 -28.22 -14.30 -25.09
N GLY A 346 -26.94 -14.64 -24.85
CA GLY A 346 -26.20 -14.16 -23.66
C GLY A 346 -26.09 -12.64 -23.60
N VAL A 347 -25.93 -11.96 -24.73
CA VAL A 347 -25.89 -10.49 -24.81
C VAL A 347 -27.29 -9.90 -24.59
N ALA A 348 -28.33 -10.44 -25.20
CA ALA A 348 -29.68 -9.91 -25.10
C ALA A 348 -30.28 -10.10 -23.69
N MET A 349 -30.02 -11.24 -23.08
CA MET A 349 -30.60 -11.63 -21.78
C MET A 349 -29.66 -11.35 -20.60
N HIS A 350 -28.48 -10.73 -20.83
CA HIS A 350 -27.49 -10.36 -19.83
C HIS A 350 -27.00 -11.51 -18.96
N HIS A 351 -26.77 -12.71 -19.56
CA HIS A 351 -26.23 -13.85 -18.82
C HIS A 351 -25.14 -14.63 -19.58
N CYS A 352 -24.51 -15.58 -18.89
CA CYS A 352 -23.23 -16.17 -19.29
C CYS A 352 -23.36 -17.48 -20.08
N VAL A 353 -24.42 -17.73 -20.83
CA VAL A 353 -24.60 -18.99 -21.59
C VAL A 353 -23.49 -19.22 -22.64
N PHE A 354 -23.01 -18.17 -23.28
CA PHE A 354 -21.90 -18.23 -24.22
C PHE A 354 -20.55 -18.28 -23.46
N ASP A 355 -20.30 -17.36 -22.53
CA ASP A 355 -19.00 -17.23 -21.86
C ASP A 355 -18.63 -18.49 -21.08
N ASN A 356 -19.61 -19.18 -20.49
CA ASN A 356 -19.45 -20.44 -19.75
C ASN A 356 -19.59 -21.68 -20.65
N ALA A 357 -19.62 -21.50 -21.98
CA ALA A 357 -19.65 -22.56 -22.97
C ALA A 357 -20.73 -23.64 -22.70
N TYR A 358 -21.95 -23.25 -22.36
CA TYR A 358 -23.07 -24.17 -22.12
C TYR A 358 -23.36 -25.03 -23.34
N TYR A 359 -23.15 -24.49 -24.54
CA TYR A 359 -23.31 -25.19 -25.82
C TYR A 359 -22.38 -26.40 -26.01
N LEU A 360 -21.26 -26.48 -25.29
CA LEU A 360 -20.33 -27.62 -25.32
C LEU A 360 -20.60 -28.68 -24.25
N ARG A 361 -21.54 -28.45 -23.33
CA ARG A 361 -21.90 -29.42 -22.31
C ARG A 361 -22.76 -30.50 -22.89
N GLU A 362 -22.35 -31.78 -22.81
CA GLU A 362 -23.04 -32.91 -23.42
C GLU A 362 -24.47 -33.06 -22.95
N ASN A 363 -24.71 -32.88 -21.64
CA ASN A 363 -25.99 -33.06 -20.98
C ASN A 363 -26.84 -31.79 -20.82
N SER A 364 -26.48 -30.67 -21.44
CA SER A 364 -27.22 -29.40 -21.37
C SER A 364 -27.73 -28.99 -22.76
N LEU A 365 -29.01 -28.63 -22.87
CA LEU A 365 -29.61 -28.04 -24.05
C LEU A 365 -30.19 -26.67 -23.72
N ILE A 366 -29.86 -25.68 -24.52
CA ILE A 366 -30.33 -24.32 -24.29
C ILE A 366 -31.41 -23.95 -25.31
N LEU A 367 -32.50 -23.40 -24.80
CA LEU A 367 -33.62 -22.93 -25.58
C LEU A 367 -33.86 -21.44 -25.29
N SER A 368 -34.35 -20.71 -26.27
CA SER A 368 -34.82 -19.35 -26.15
C SER A 368 -36.34 -19.30 -26.23
N ALA A 369 -36.97 -18.61 -25.25
CA ALA A 369 -38.38 -18.31 -25.28
C ALA A 369 -38.60 -16.88 -25.76
N THR A 370 -39.55 -16.71 -26.69
CA THR A 370 -39.85 -15.43 -27.31
C THR A 370 -41.35 -15.15 -27.36
N ILE A 371 -41.74 -13.88 -27.26
CA ILE A 371 -43.09 -13.37 -27.56
C ILE A 371 -42.93 -12.31 -28.64
N GLU A 372 -43.68 -12.45 -29.74
CA GLU A 372 -43.59 -11.55 -30.90
C GLU A 372 -42.15 -11.28 -31.36
N GLY A 373 -41.28 -12.33 -31.31
CA GLY A 373 -39.88 -12.23 -31.67
C GLY A 373 -38.95 -11.56 -30.64
N ARG A 374 -39.47 -11.11 -29.48
CA ARG A 374 -38.66 -10.58 -28.38
C ARG A 374 -38.30 -11.70 -27.42
N ARG A 375 -37.03 -11.85 -27.13
CA ARG A 375 -36.54 -12.81 -26.13
C ARG A 375 -37.06 -12.43 -24.75
N ILE A 376 -37.61 -13.39 -24.02
CA ILE A 376 -38.20 -13.20 -22.70
C ILE A 376 -37.53 -14.10 -21.68
N GLU A 377 -36.97 -15.25 -22.08
CA GLU A 377 -36.41 -16.20 -21.16
C GLU A 377 -35.45 -17.15 -21.86
N THR A 378 -34.35 -17.50 -21.19
CA THR A 378 -33.43 -18.56 -21.62
C THR A 378 -33.60 -19.78 -20.72
N ILE A 379 -33.81 -20.94 -21.34
CA ILE A 379 -34.15 -22.18 -20.62
C ILE A 379 -33.00 -23.18 -20.80
N GLU A 380 -32.50 -23.74 -19.70
CA GLU A 380 -31.58 -24.87 -19.74
C GLU A 380 -32.31 -26.16 -19.41
N VAL A 381 -32.22 -27.13 -20.26
CA VAL A 381 -32.77 -28.49 -20.08
C VAL A 381 -31.60 -29.47 -19.90
N ASN A 382 -31.67 -30.30 -18.86
CA ASN A 382 -30.76 -31.42 -18.69
C ASN A 382 -31.23 -32.58 -19.54
N LEU A 383 -30.37 -33.06 -20.45
CA LEU A 383 -30.67 -34.10 -21.42
C LEU A 383 -30.73 -35.51 -20.83
N ASP A 384 -30.14 -35.74 -19.66
CA ASP A 384 -30.18 -37.06 -19.01
C ASP A 384 -31.50 -37.26 -18.25
N THR A 385 -32.01 -36.19 -17.67
CA THR A 385 -33.23 -36.23 -16.81
C THR A 385 -34.46 -35.67 -17.52
N LEU A 386 -34.30 -34.98 -18.66
CA LEU A 386 -35.32 -34.22 -19.40
C LEU A 386 -36.06 -33.21 -18.55
N LYS A 387 -35.37 -32.62 -17.59
CA LYS A 387 -35.92 -31.60 -16.70
C LYS A 387 -35.28 -30.24 -16.96
N VAL A 388 -36.09 -29.19 -16.78
CA VAL A 388 -35.60 -27.81 -16.77
C VAL A 388 -34.70 -27.63 -15.53
N VAL A 389 -33.47 -27.25 -15.76
CA VAL A 389 -32.48 -26.98 -14.69
C VAL A 389 -32.63 -25.54 -14.20
N GLN A 390 -32.77 -24.61 -15.14
CA GLN A 390 -32.98 -23.21 -14.87
C GLN A 390 -33.73 -22.55 -16.01
N SER A 391 -34.43 -21.48 -15.69
CA SER A 391 -35.17 -20.62 -16.61
C SER A 391 -34.95 -19.17 -16.12
N ARG A 392 -34.47 -18.29 -16.98
CA ARG A 392 -34.10 -16.89 -16.64
C ARG A 392 -34.29 -15.94 -17.81
#